data_dc74a0121273d166fd7dc8600f2385a1
#
_entry.id   dc74a0121273d166fd7dc8600f2385a1
#
_cell.length_a   1.000
_cell.length_b   1.000
_cell.length_c   1.000
_cell.angle_alpha   90.00
_cell.angle_beta   90.00
_cell.angle_gamma   90.00
#
_symmetry.space_group_name_H-M   'P 1'
#
loop_
_entity.id
_entity.type
_entity.pdbx_description
1 polymer ?
#
loop_
_entity_poly.entity_id
_entity_poly.type
_entity_poly.pdbx_seq_one_letter_code
_entity_poly.pdbx_strand_id
1 'polypeptide(L)'
;MSENIKIIECPRDAMQGIHEFIPTQQKIKYLNALLKVGFDTLDFGSFVSPKAIPQLSDTAEVLAGLNLSETKTKLLAIVANKRGAEEAIKYPEIEYLGFPFSISETFQLRNTN
;
A
#
# COMPACT_ATOMS: atom_id res chain seq x y z
N MET A 1 19.01 21.32 16.28
CA MET A 1 18.61 20.29 15.31
C MET A 1 17.12 20.08 15.42
N SER A 2 16.40 20.34 14.37
CA SER A 2 14.96 20.12 14.38
C SER A 2 14.66 18.67 14.05
N GLU A 3 13.84 18.04 14.87
CA GLU A 3 13.29 16.74 14.54
C GLU A 3 12.08 16.95 13.64
N ASN A 4 12.11 16.33 12.48
CA ASN A 4 11.01 16.39 11.54
C ASN A 4 10.06 15.21 11.78
N ILE A 5 8.80 15.54 12.00
CA ILE A 5 7.75 14.51 12.05
C ILE A 5 7.46 14.05 10.63
N LYS A 6 7.50 12.75 10.41
CA LYS A 6 7.12 12.15 9.13
C LYS A 6 5.69 11.67 9.22
N ILE A 7 4.88 12.08 8.25
CA ILE A 7 3.48 11.64 8.18
C ILE A 7 3.35 10.59 7.09
N ILE A 8 2.84 9.43 7.47
CA ILE A 8 2.56 8.33 6.56
C ILE A 8 1.05 8.25 6.37
N GLU A 9 0.57 8.47 5.16
CA GLU A 9 -0.85 8.33 4.85
C GLU A 9 -1.14 6.90 4.43
N CYS A 10 -2.26 6.35 4.89
CA CYS A 10 -2.59 4.94 4.72
C CYS A 10 -3.92 4.72 3.98
N PRO A 11 -4.05 5.17 2.72
CA PRO A 11 -5.28 4.96 1.95
C PRO A 11 -5.58 3.47 1.70
N ARG A 12 -4.55 2.63 1.61
CA ARG A 12 -4.73 1.19 1.47
C ARG A 12 -5.58 0.62 2.61
N ASP A 13 -5.25 1.00 3.84
CA ASP A 13 -5.97 0.53 5.01
C ASP A 13 -7.42 1.02 5.01
N ALA A 14 -7.62 2.27 4.66
CA ALA A 14 -8.96 2.86 4.58
C ALA A 14 -9.84 2.15 3.54
N MET A 15 -9.28 1.77 2.39
CA MET A 15 -10.03 1.10 1.33
C MET A 15 -10.27 -0.38 1.61
N GLN A 16 -9.37 -1.02 2.35
CA GLN A 16 -9.37 -2.48 2.51
C GLN A 16 -10.68 -3.03 3.08
N GLY A 17 -11.35 -2.29 3.94
CA GLY A 17 -12.60 -2.70 4.57
C GLY A 17 -13.86 -2.40 3.75
N ILE A 18 -13.73 -1.77 2.60
CA ILE A 18 -14.89 -1.43 1.76
C ILE A 18 -15.26 -2.66 0.93
N HIS A 19 -16.52 -3.12 1.05
CA HIS A 19 -16.98 -4.33 0.38
C HIS A 19 -17.09 -4.16 -1.13
N GLU A 20 -17.60 -3.01 -1.59
CA GLU A 20 -17.72 -2.74 -3.01
C GLU A 20 -16.32 -2.50 -3.59
N PHE A 21 -16.00 -3.19 -4.69
CA PHE A 21 -14.71 -2.99 -5.34
C PHE A 21 -14.64 -1.57 -5.92
N ILE A 22 -13.64 -0.83 -5.45
CA ILE A 22 -13.39 0.52 -5.95
C ILE A 22 -12.71 0.38 -7.32
N PRO A 23 -13.26 0.96 -8.39
CA PRO A 23 -12.64 0.88 -9.71
C PRO A 23 -11.18 1.36 -9.69
N THR A 24 -10.32 0.67 -10.44
CA THR A 24 -8.90 0.96 -10.50
C THR A 24 -8.63 2.43 -10.83
N GLN A 25 -9.38 3.01 -11.77
CA GLN A 25 -9.19 4.41 -12.16
C GLN A 25 -9.53 5.38 -11.04
N GLN A 26 -10.50 5.06 -10.20
CA GLN A 26 -10.82 5.89 -9.04
C GLN A 26 -9.71 5.82 -7.98
N LYS A 27 -9.15 4.64 -7.78
CA LYS A 27 -8.00 4.49 -6.89
C LYS A 27 -6.82 5.32 -7.37
N ILE A 28 -6.51 5.24 -8.66
CA ILE A 28 -5.43 6.01 -9.28
C ILE A 28 -5.66 7.52 -9.07
N LYS A 29 -6.86 7.99 -9.32
CA LYS A 29 -7.21 9.40 -9.16
C LYS A 29 -7.03 9.85 -7.71
N TYR A 30 -7.52 9.07 -6.77
CA TYR A 30 -7.41 9.34 -5.34
C TYR A 30 -5.95 9.39 -4.90
N LEU A 31 -5.17 8.35 -5.25
CA LEU A 31 -3.77 8.28 -4.85
C LEU A 31 -2.93 9.37 -5.50
N ASN A 32 -3.19 9.71 -6.75
CA ASN A 32 -2.50 10.83 -7.40
C ASN A 32 -2.79 12.16 -6.69
N ALA A 33 -4.00 12.35 -6.19
CA ALA A 33 -4.32 13.53 -5.38
C ALA A 33 -3.52 13.54 -4.07
N LEU A 34 -3.39 12.40 -3.40
CA LEU A 34 -2.60 12.27 -2.17
C LEU A 34 -1.11 12.51 -2.41
N LEU A 35 -0.59 12.08 -3.56
CA LEU A 35 0.82 12.31 -3.91
C LEU A 35 1.17 13.80 -4.03
N LYS A 36 0.19 14.67 -4.23
CA LYS A 36 0.38 16.12 -4.30
C LYS A 36 0.41 16.79 -2.93
N VAL A 37 -0.03 16.09 -1.88
CA VAL A 37 -0.12 16.67 -0.53
C VAL A 37 1.25 16.85 0.12
N GLY A 38 2.18 15.95 -0.17
CA GLY A 38 3.54 16.04 0.38
C GLY A 38 3.79 15.16 1.60
N PHE A 39 3.02 14.08 1.75
CA PHE A 39 3.31 13.08 2.78
C PHE A 39 4.71 12.48 2.59
N ASP A 40 5.35 12.08 3.70
CA ASP A 40 6.64 11.40 3.62
C ASP A 40 6.51 10.08 2.86
N THR A 41 5.51 9.29 3.20
CA THR A 41 5.28 7.96 2.64
C THR A 41 3.79 7.74 2.45
N LEU A 42 3.44 7.00 1.41
CA LEU A 42 2.06 6.61 1.10
C LEU A 42 1.97 5.08 1.10
N ASP A 43 1.17 4.54 2.01
CA ASP A 43 0.80 3.12 2.02
C ASP A 43 -0.30 2.94 0.97
N PHE A 44 0.13 2.61 -0.27
CA PHE A 44 -0.74 2.72 -1.44
C PHE A 44 -1.44 1.42 -1.82
N GLY A 45 -0.92 0.27 -1.40
CA GLY A 45 -1.45 -0.99 -1.87
C GLY A 45 -0.87 -2.20 -1.15
N SER A 46 -1.22 -3.38 -1.66
CA SER A 46 -0.84 -4.63 -1.01
C SER A 46 -0.62 -5.73 -2.05
N PHE A 47 0.39 -6.54 -1.80
CA PHE A 47 0.65 -7.78 -2.56
C PHE A 47 0.28 -9.03 -1.75
N VAL A 48 -0.66 -8.88 -0.84
CA VAL A 48 -1.30 -10.01 -0.17
C VAL A 48 -2.20 -10.73 -1.18
N SER A 49 -2.47 -12.02 -0.92
CA SER A 49 -3.29 -12.84 -1.83
C SER A 49 -4.59 -12.14 -2.25
N PRO A 50 -4.88 -12.07 -3.56
CA PRO A 50 -6.15 -11.51 -4.04
C PRO A 50 -7.39 -12.24 -3.50
N LYS A 51 -7.25 -13.50 -3.12
CA LYS A 51 -8.34 -14.25 -2.48
C LYS A 51 -8.62 -13.74 -1.08
N ALA A 52 -7.57 -13.34 -0.35
CA ALA A 52 -7.71 -12.81 1.00
C ALA A 52 -8.23 -11.38 1.00
N ILE A 53 -7.73 -10.55 0.08
CA ILE A 53 -8.11 -9.13 -0.01
C ILE A 53 -8.39 -8.76 -1.46
N PRO A 54 -9.59 -9.10 -1.97
CA PRO A 54 -9.95 -8.79 -3.36
C PRO A 54 -9.88 -7.31 -3.71
N GLN A 55 -10.18 -6.44 -2.76
CA GLN A 55 -10.16 -4.97 -2.95
C GLN A 55 -8.79 -4.47 -3.43
N LEU A 56 -7.70 -5.15 -3.06
CA LEU A 56 -6.35 -4.72 -3.38
C LEU A 56 -5.69 -5.57 -4.47
N SER A 57 -6.47 -6.40 -5.16
CA SER A 57 -5.96 -7.29 -6.21
C SER A 57 -5.36 -6.54 -7.41
N ASP A 58 -5.72 -5.28 -7.58
CA ASP A 58 -5.29 -4.42 -8.68
C ASP A 58 -4.11 -3.49 -8.32
N THR A 59 -3.37 -3.80 -7.25
CA THR A 59 -2.27 -2.95 -6.79
C THR A 59 -1.24 -2.65 -7.89
N ALA A 60 -0.88 -3.62 -8.70
CA ALA A 60 0.09 -3.42 -9.79
C ALA A 60 -0.45 -2.45 -10.86
N GLU A 61 -1.71 -2.61 -11.23
CA GLU A 61 -2.37 -1.73 -12.22
C GLU A 61 -2.50 -0.31 -11.67
N VAL A 62 -2.82 -0.18 -10.39
CA VAL A 62 -2.87 1.12 -9.72
C VAL A 62 -1.51 1.79 -9.77
N LEU A 63 -0.45 1.06 -9.40
CA LEU A 63 0.91 1.58 -9.41
C LEU A 63 1.29 2.12 -10.79
N ALA A 64 0.92 1.40 -11.84
CA ALA A 64 1.23 1.82 -13.22
C ALA A 64 0.58 3.15 -13.58
N GLY A 65 -0.51 3.54 -12.92
CA GLY A 65 -1.22 4.80 -13.17
C GLY A 65 -0.79 5.95 -12.28
N LEU A 66 0.13 5.74 -11.33
CA LEU A 66 0.56 6.81 -10.44
C LEU A 66 1.56 7.75 -11.10
N ASN A 67 1.37 9.05 -10.87
CA ASN A 67 2.29 10.07 -11.34
C ASN A 67 3.37 10.33 -10.27
N LEU A 68 4.54 9.72 -10.46
CA LEU A 68 5.64 9.80 -9.51
C LEU A 68 6.71 10.80 -9.90
N SER A 69 6.58 11.46 -11.06
CA SER A 69 7.63 12.32 -11.61
C SER A 69 7.87 13.61 -10.80
N GLU A 70 6.85 14.10 -10.12
CA GLU A 70 6.91 15.39 -9.43
C GLU A 70 6.73 15.28 -7.91
N THR A 71 6.71 14.07 -7.37
CA THR A 71 6.53 13.86 -5.93
C THR A 71 7.78 13.33 -5.28
N LYS A 72 8.00 13.71 -4.02
CA LYS A 72 9.04 13.13 -3.16
C LYS A 72 8.46 12.08 -2.21
N THR A 73 7.15 11.88 -2.25
CA THR A 73 6.48 10.88 -1.42
C THR A 73 6.95 9.48 -1.81
N LYS A 74 7.36 8.72 -0.82
CA LYS A 74 7.81 7.34 -1.00
C LYS A 74 6.62 6.41 -0.99
N LEU A 75 6.68 5.31 -1.75
CA LEU A 75 5.63 4.32 -1.77
C LEU A 75 5.96 3.15 -0.85
N LEU A 76 4.95 2.74 -0.09
CA LEU A 76 4.99 1.56 0.76
C LEU A 76 3.87 0.61 0.33
N ALA A 77 4.21 -0.66 0.18
CA ALA A 77 3.23 -1.72 -0.08
C ALA A 77 3.28 -2.77 1.02
N ILE A 78 2.12 -3.30 1.38
CA ILE A 78 2.01 -4.35 2.40
C ILE A 78 2.26 -5.71 1.75
N VAL A 79 3.05 -6.53 2.43
CA VAL A 79 3.28 -7.93 2.08
C VAL A 79 3.08 -8.79 3.33
N ALA A 80 2.60 -10.01 3.16
CA ALA A 80 2.34 -10.91 4.29
C ALA A 80 3.20 -12.17 4.24
N ASN A 81 3.91 -12.41 3.15
CA ASN A 81 4.73 -13.61 2.99
C ASN A 81 5.80 -13.39 1.91
N LYS A 82 6.65 -14.41 1.74
CA LYS A 82 7.74 -14.38 0.76
C LYS A 82 7.24 -14.14 -0.66
N ARG A 83 6.14 -14.82 -1.06
CA ARG A 83 5.58 -14.67 -2.41
C ARG A 83 5.16 -13.23 -2.70
N GLY A 84 4.50 -12.59 -1.76
CA GLY A 84 4.11 -11.19 -1.89
C GLY A 84 5.32 -10.26 -2.00
N ALA A 85 6.34 -10.52 -1.20
CA ALA A 85 7.58 -9.73 -1.25
C ALA A 85 8.29 -9.92 -2.60
N GLU A 86 8.36 -11.13 -3.11
CA GLU A 86 8.97 -11.41 -4.42
C GLU A 86 8.21 -10.72 -5.56
N GLU A 87 6.89 -10.60 -5.44
CA GLU A 87 6.08 -9.86 -6.41
C GLU A 87 6.36 -8.35 -6.30
N ALA A 88 6.36 -7.82 -5.08
CA ALA A 88 6.55 -6.39 -4.85
C ALA A 88 7.92 -5.87 -5.31
N ILE A 89 8.99 -6.65 -5.12
CA ILE A 89 10.34 -6.21 -5.50
C ILE A 89 10.55 -6.11 -7.01
N LYS A 90 9.62 -6.59 -7.82
CA LYS A 90 9.65 -6.38 -9.26
C LYS A 90 9.39 -4.92 -9.65
N TYR A 91 8.89 -4.12 -8.71
CA TYR A 91 8.51 -2.72 -8.94
C TYR A 91 9.47 -1.79 -8.21
N PRO A 92 10.46 -1.23 -8.92
CA PRO A 92 11.47 -0.37 -8.28
C PRO A 92 10.91 0.92 -7.69
N GLU A 93 9.69 1.32 -8.08
CA GLU A 93 9.01 2.49 -7.55
C GLU A 93 8.61 2.31 -6.08
N ILE A 94 8.49 1.08 -5.60
CA ILE A 94 8.13 0.79 -4.21
C ILE A 94 9.40 0.86 -3.36
N GLU A 95 9.42 1.76 -2.39
CA GLU A 95 10.60 1.98 -1.56
C GLU A 95 10.57 1.20 -0.26
N TYR A 96 9.38 0.94 0.28
CA TYR A 96 9.20 0.22 1.54
C TYR A 96 8.23 -0.94 1.39
N LEU A 97 8.57 -2.06 2.02
CA LEU A 97 7.64 -3.17 2.22
C LEU A 97 7.21 -3.18 3.68
N GLY A 98 5.90 -3.12 3.91
CA GLY A 98 5.33 -3.22 5.24
C GLY A 98 4.91 -4.65 5.53
N PHE A 99 5.30 -5.17 6.68
CA PHE A 99 4.90 -6.51 7.13
C PHE A 99 4.07 -6.39 8.41
N PRO A 100 2.80 -6.85 8.41
CA PRO A 100 1.96 -6.79 9.59
C PRO A 100 2.42 -7.84 10.61
N PHE A 101 2.88 -7.37 11.75
CA PHE A 101 3.30 -8.21 12.86
C PHE A 101 2.58 -7.83 14.13
N SER A 102 2.08 -8.84 14.84
CA SER A 102 1.40 -8.63 16.12
C SER A 102 1.98 -9.55 17.19
N ILE A 103 2.04 -9.06 18.42
CA ILE A 103 2.36 -9.88 19.58
C ILE A 103 1.18 -10.75 20.00
N SER A 104 -0.02 -10.48 19.47
CA SER A 104 -1.18 -11.33 19.69
C SER A 104 -1.15 -12.53 18.76
N GLU A 105 -1.05 -13.73 19.30
CA GLU A 105 -1.06 -14.97 18.52
C GLU A 105 -2.35 -15.09 17.72
N THR A 106 -3.48 -14.79 18.30
CA THR A 106 -4.78 -14.86 17.63
C THR A 106 -4.85 -13.92 16.44
N PHE A 107 -4.41 -12.67 16.62
CA PHE A 107 -4.39 -11.70 15.53
C PHE A 107 -3.47 -12.18 14.39
N GLN A 108 -2.30 -12.67 14.75
CA GLN A 108 -1.30 -13.12 13.78
C GLN A 108 -1.83 -14.29 12.94
N LEU A 109 -2.44 -15.29 13.59
CA LEU A 109 -3.02 -16.44 12.91
C LEU A 109 -4.17 -16.06 11.97
N ARG A 110 -4.97 -15.07 12.33
CA ARG A 110 -6.10 -14.65 11.49
C ARG A 110 -5.71 -13.77 10.31
N ASN A 111 -4.59 -13.07 10.40
CA ASN A 111 -4.23 -12.04 9.42
C ASN A 111 -3.03 -12.38 8.54
N THR A 112 -2.15 -13.28 8.99
CA THR A 112 -0.93 -13.60 8.24
C THR A 112 -0.68 -15.10 8.11
N ASN A 113 -1.66 -15.88 8.30
CA ASN A 113 -1.68 -17.34 8.32
C ASN A 113 -0.65 -18.01 7.39
#